data_95fad51911c8ee21ed424b6e6c9cefa5
#
_entry.id   95fad51911c8ee21ed424b6e6c9cefa5
#
_cell.length_a   1.000
_cell.length_b   1.000
_cell.length_c   1.000
_cell.angle_alpha   90.00
_cell.angle_beta   90.00
_cell.angle_gamma   90.00
#
_symmetry.space_group_name_H-M   'P 1'
#
loop_
_entity.id
_entity.type
_entity.pdbx_description
1 polymer ?
#
loop_
_entity_poly.entity_id
_entity_poly.type
_entity_poly.pdbx_seq_one_letter_code
_entity_poly.pdbx_strand_id
1 'polypeptide(L)'
;MLQESLLDSRSEIDRLMEQYGSSLLRMSALYLKDADLAQDAVQETFLKAYRHLNDYRGDSSEKTWLATICVNTCRDMLRTAWFRHQSRIDMDTLPEKPADFTFPDNTVLTEVMRLPVKYREVVLLRYYEGLKLKEVASALRLSDGKVRLRLNKANGILRERLKEWSYDEES
;
A
#
# COMPACT_ATOMS: atom_id res chain seq x y z
N MET A 1 21.83 -30.09 -3.55
CA MET A 1 21.89 -28.74 -4.20
C MET A 1 20.52 -28.12 -4.42
N LEU A 2 19.61 -28.71 -5.19
CA LEU A 2 18.27 -28.14 -5.38
C LEU A 2 17.42 -28.09 -4.11
N GLN A 3 17.48 -29.10 -3.27
CA GLN A 3 16.76 -29.11 -1.98
C GLN A 3 17.30 -28.10 -0.98
N GLU A 4 18.61 -27.92 -0.90
CA GLU A 4 19.24 -26.89 -0.05
C GLU A 4 18.85 -25.48 -0.49
N SER A 5 18.89 -25.19 -1.81
CA SER A 5 18.49 -23.91 -2.36
C SER A 5 17.00 -23.58 -2.11
N LEU A 6 16.12 -24.59 -2.16
CA LEU A 6 14.71 -24.41 -1.85
C LEU A 6 14.46 -24.19 -0.35
N LEU A 7 15.22 -24.87 0.51
CA LEU A 7 15.14 -24.67 1.96
C LEU A 7 15.66 -23.28 2.36
N ASP A 8 16.74 -22.83 1.74
CA ASP A 8 17.30 -21.49 1.97
C ASP A 8 16.32 -20.40 1.51
N SER A 9 15.71 -20.56 0.35
CA SER A 9 14.73 -19.60 -0.16
C SER A 9 13.46 -19.53 0.72
N ARG A 10 13.02 -20.68 1.22
CA ARG A 10 11.87 -20.75 2.14
C ARG A 10 12.19 -20.08 3.47
N SER A 11 13.36 -20.37 4.04
CA SER A 11 13.83 -19.76 5.29
C SER A 11 13.94 -18.24 5.17
N GLU A 12 14.41 -17.75 4.02
CA GLU A 12 14.51 -16.31 3.75
C GLU A 12 13.14 -15.64 3.67
N ILE A 13 12.18 -16.27 3.00
CA ILE A 13 10.80 -15.74 2.96
C ILE A 13 10.16 -15.75 4.35
N ASP A 14 10.34 -16.79 5.15
CA ASP A 14 9.83 -16.85 6.52
C ASP A 14 10.41 -15.71 7.36
N ARG A 15 11.69 -15.40 7.22
CA ARG A 15 12.34 -14.25 7.87
C ARG A 15 11.71 -12.93 7.44
N LEU A 16 11.50 -12.73 6.14
CA LEU A 16 10.87 -11.53 5.60
C LEU A 16 9.42 -11.38 6.07
N MET A 17 8.68 -12.47 6.16
CA MET A 17 7.32 -12.48 6.68
C MET A 17 7.28 -12.05 8.15
N GLU A 18 8.17 -12.56 8.98
CA GLU A 18 8.28 -12.17 10.39
C GLU A 18 8.62 -10.68 10.54
N GLN A 19 9.55 -10.19 9.73
CA GLN A 19 10.05 -8.82 9.85
C GLN A 19 9.09 -7.77 9.26
N TYR A 20 8.46 -8.05 8.13
CA TYR A 20 7.70 -7.06 7.36
C TYR A 20 6.20 -7.36 7.24
N GLY A 21 5.77 -8.56 7.58
CA GLY A 21 4.40 -9.02 7.35
C GLY A 21 3.35 -8.13 8.00
N SER A 22 3.54 -7.75 9.25
CA SER A 22 2.59 -6.89 9.99
C SER A 22 2.47 -5.49 9.39
N SER A 23 3.57 -4.89 8.99
CA SER A 23 3.58 -3.57 8.35
C SER A 23 2.86 -3.60 6.99
N LEU A 24 3.15 -4.61 6.18
CA LEU A 24 2.49 -4.79 4.87
C LEU A 24 1.00 -5.08 5.02
N LEU A 25 0.60 -5.84 6.04
CA LEU A 25 -0.81 -6.10 6.32
C LEU A 25 -1.57 -4.83 6.66
N ARG A 26 -1.00 -3.99 7.52
CA ARG A 26 -1.60 -2.68 7.87
C ARG A 26 -1.69 -1.76 6.66
N MET A 27 -0.62 -1.67 5.87
CA MET A 27 -0.64 -0.87 4.64
C MET A 27 -1.72 -1.36 3.67
N SER A 28 -1.81 -2.66 3.47
CA SER A 28 -2.82 -3.27 2.59
C SER A 28 -4.24 -3.01 3.10
N ALA A 29 -4.46 -3.11 4.40
CA ALA A 29 -5.76 -2.81 5.02
C ALA A 29 -6.15 -1.35 4.84
N LEU A 30 -5.22 -0.42 5.03
CA LEU A 30 -5.44 1.00 4.78
C LEU A 30 -5.69 1.30 3.29
N TYR A 31 -5.01 0.59 2.41
CA TYR A 31 -5.15 0.76 0.97
C TYR A 31 -6.49 0.21 0.46
N LEU A 32 -6.81 -1.03 0.82
CA LEU A 32 -7.96 -1.78 0.29
C LEU A 32 -9.26 -1.52 1.07
N LYS A 33 -9.17 -1.01 2.30
CA LYS A 33 -10.30 -0.84 3.23
C LYS A 33 -11.08 -2.14 3.51
N ASP A 34 -10.40 -3.26 3.43
CA ASP A 34 -10.96 -4.60 3.57
C ASP A 34 -9.89 -5.50 4.19
N ALA A 35 -10.19 -6.02 5.39
CA ALA A 35 -9.24 -6.82 6.16
C ALA A 35 -8.94 -8.17 5.49
N ASP A 36 -9.94 -8.80 4.89
CA ASP A 36 -9.78 -10.10 4.23
C ASP A 36 -8.98 -9.95 2.94
N LEU A 37 -9.28 -8.95 2.12
CA LEU A 37 -8.50 -8.63 0.93
C LEU A 37 -7.07 -8.24 1.29
N ALA A 38 -6.86 -7.54 2.40
CA ALA A 38 -5.52 -7.21 2.87
C ALA A 38 -4.69 -8.44 3.20
N GLN A 39 -5.28 -9.44 3.85
CA GLN A 39 -4.60 -10.72 4.10
C GLN A 39 -4.24 -11.43 2.79
N ASP A 40 -5.15 -11.48 1.84
CA ASP A 40 -4.91 -12.06 0.53
C ASP A 40 -3.80 -11.33 -0.22
N ALA A 41 -3.78 -10.00 -0.16
CA ALA A 41 -2.75 -9.17 -0.78
C ALA A 41 -1.35 -9.45 -0.20
N VAL A 42 -1.25 -9.61 1.12
CA VAL A 42 0.03 -9.94 1.79
C VAL A 42 0.49 -11.34 1.43
N GLN A 43 -0.39 -12.33 1.41
CA GLN A 43 -0.06 -13.68 0.98
C GLN A 43 0.47 -13.69 -0.47
N GLU A 44 -0.23 -13.03 -1.37
CA GLU A 44 0.18 -12.93 -2.78
C GLU A 44 1.51 -12.16 -2.92
N THR A 45 1.73 -11.15 -2.08
CA THR A 45 3.00 -10.41 -2.04
C THR A 45 4.16 -11.34 -1.73
N PHE A 46 4.06 -12.16 -0.70
CA PHE A 46 5.13 -13.09 -0.33
C PHE A 46 5.29 -14.24 -1.32
N LEU A 47 4.23 -14.69 -1.97
CA LEU A 47 4.33 -15.65 -3.08
C LEU A 47 5.10 -15.06 -4.27
N LYS A 48 4.83 -13.82 -4.63
CA LYS A 48 5.57 -13.10 -5.67
C LYS A 48 7.02 -12.88 -5.25
N ALA A 49 7.25 -12.48 -4.00
CA ALA A 49 8.60 -12.31 -3.46
C ALA A 49 9.39 -13.62 -3.51
N TYR A 50 8.78 -14.74 -3.17
CA TYR A 50 9.42 -16.07 -3.28
C TYR A 50 9.81 -16.39 -4.72
N ARG A 51 8.94 -16.15 -5.68
CA ARG A 51 9.22 -16.40 -7.10
C ARG A 51 10.34 -15.54 -7.67
N HIS A 52 10.50 -14.32 -7.14
CA HIS A 52 11.47 -13.33 -7.61
C HIS A 52 12.63 -13.09 -6.64
N LEU A 53 12.78 -13.94 -5.64
CA LEU A 53 13.84 -13.79 -4.62
C LEU A 53 15.23 -13.77 -5.25
N ASN A 54 15.47 -14.63 -6.24
CA ASN A 54 16.75 -14.71 -6.94
C ASN A 54 17.02 -13.51 -7.85
N ASP A 55 15.99 -12.76 -8.23
CA ASP A 55 16.10 -11.56 -9.06
C ASP A 55 16.35 -10.30 -8.22
N TYR A 56 16.12 -10.38 -6.91
CA TYR A 56 16.38 -9.28 -5.99
C TYR A 56 17.89 -9.10 -5.80
N ARG A 57 18.40 -7.95 -6.26
CA ARG A 57 19.85 -7.63 -6.28
C ARG A 57 20.30 -6.71 -5.14
N GLY A 58 19.39 -6.25 -4.27
CA GLY A 58 19.72 -5.33 -3.21
C GLY A 58 19.84 -3.86 -3.67
N ASP A 59 19.36 -3.51 -4.87
CA ASP A 59 19.36 -2.12 -5.38
C ASP A 59 18.46 -1.20 -4.54
N SER A 60 17.41 -1.75 -3.95
CA SER A 60 16.59 -1.11 -2.92
C SER A 60 16.64 -1.93 -1.63
N SER A 61 16.20 -1.34 -0.52
CA SER A 61 16.02 -2.11 0.72
C SER A 61 14.97 -3.21 0.55
N GLU A 62 15.06 -4.26 1.36
CA GLU A 62 14.05 -5.33 1.40
C GLU A 62 12.65 -4.75 1.64
N LYS A 63 12.54 -3.78 2.53
CA LYS A 63 11.29 -3.08 2.83
C LYS A 63 10.71 -2.40 1.59
N THR A 64 11.52 -1.64 0.86
CA THR A 64 11.09 -0.96 -0.38
C THR A 64 10.70 -1.96 -1.45
N TRP A 65 11.47 -3.02 -1.61
CA TRP A 65 11.17 -4.08 -2.56
C TRP A 65 9.83 -4.76 -2.27
N LEU A 66 9.60 -5.17 -1.03
CA LEU A 66 8.34 -5.79 -0.60
C LEU A 66 7.16 -4.82 -0.67
N ALA A 67 7.34 -3.57 -0.25
CA ALA A 67 6.30 -2.56 -0.34
C ALA A 67 5.89 -2.29 -1.79
N THR A 68 6.85 -2.30 -2.73
CA THR A 68 6.59 -2.18 -4.16
C THR A 68 5.74 -3.33 -4.68
N ILE A 69 6.09 -4.57 -4.35
CA ILE A 69 5.30 -5.75 -4.72
C ILE A 69 3.89 -5.65 -4.12
N CYS A 70 3.81 -5.27 -2.86
CA CYS A 70 2.55 -5.20 -2.11
C CYS A 70 1.60 -4.14 -2.67
N VAL A 71 2.06 -2.91 -2.92
CA VAL A 71 1.20 -1.85 -3.46
C VAL A 71 0.70 -2.20 -4.86
N ASN A 72 1.53 -2.81 -5.69
CA ASN A 72 1.12 -3.26 -7.02
C ASN A 72 0.12 -4.43 -6.95
N THR A 73 0.27 -5.32 -5.99
CA THR A 73 -0.70 -6.39 -5.73
C THR A 73 -2.04 -5.82 -5.28
N CYS A 74 -2.06 -4.88 -4.35
CA CYS A 74 -3.28 -4.18 -3.92
C CYS A 74 -3.95 -3.46 -5.10
N ARG A 75 -3.18 -2.79 -5.93
CA ARG A 75 -3.65 -2.11 -7.14
C ARG A 75 -4.35 -3.08 -8.10
N ASP A 76 -3.73 -4.22 -8.36
CA ASP A 76 -4.27 -5.25 -9.24
C ASP A 76 -5.57 -5.84 -8.66
N MET A 77 -5.63 -6.05 -7.35
CA MET A 77 -6.83 -6.54 -6.68
C MET A 77 -8.00 -5.55 -6.80
N LEU A 78 -7.76 -4.26 -6.59
CA LEU A 78 -8.79 -3.24 -6.80
C LEU A 78 -9.26 -3.20 -8.25
N ARG A 79 -8.34 -3.27 -9.19
CA ARG A 79 -8.65 -3.28 -10.61
C ARG A 79 -9.49 -4.48 -10.99
N THR A 80 -9.13 -5.67 -10.50
CA THR A 80 -9.86 -6.91 -10.75
C THR A 80 -11.25 -6.90 -10.12
N ALA A 81 -11.38 -6.47 -8.88
CA ALA A 81 -12.67 -6.32 -8.21
C ALA A 81 -13.58 -5.34 -8.95
N TRP A 82 -13.01 -4.29 -9.50
CA TRP A 82 -13.72 -3.29 -10.29
C TRP A 82 -14.19 -3.85 -11.64
N PHE A 83 -13.34 -4.55 -12.37
CA PHE A 83 -13.69 -5.14 -13.68
C PHE A 83 -14.78 -6.20 -13.58
N ARG A 84 -14.95 -6.85 -12.43
CA ARG A 84 -16.07 -7.77 -12.20
C ARG A 84 -17.43 -7.05 -12.11
N HIS A 85 -17.44 -5.78 -11.81
CA HIS A 85 -18.66 -4.99 -11.60
C HIS A 85 -18.99 -4.03 -12.74
N GLN A 86 -17.99 -3.54 -13.52
CA GLN A 86 -18.23 -2.66 -14.68
C GLN A 86 -17.04 -2.66 -15.66
N SER A 87 -17.35 -2.70 -16.94
CA SER A 87 -16.37 -2.75 -18.03
C SER A 87 -15.91 -1.36 -18.49
N ARG A 88 -15.04 -0.71 -17.85
CA ARG A 88 -14.29 0.52 -18.20
C ARG A 88 -14.43 1.62 -17.16
N ILE A 89 -13.55 1.68 -16.19
CA ILE A 89 -13.35 2.91 -15.43
C ILE A 89 -11.89 3.05 -15.02
N ASP A 90 -11.41 4.28 -15.08
CA ASP A 90 -10.10 4.70 -14.62
C ASP A 90 -9.96 4.48 -13.10
N MET A 91 -8.80 3.99 -12.66
CA MET A 91 -8.47 3.84 -11.23
C MET A 91 -8.67 5.14 -10.43
N ASP A 92 -8.60 6.28 -11.11
CA ASP A 92 -8.80 7.59 -10.50
C ASP A 92 -10.27 7.90 -10.16
N THR A 93 -11.21 7.11 -10.69
CA THR A 93 -12.66 7.31 -10.51
C THR A 93 -13.37 6.15 -9.81
N LEU A 94 -12.62 5.24 -9.16
CA LEU A 94 -13.21 4.14 -8.41
C LEU A 94 -14.13 4.65 -7.29
N PRO A 95 -15.39 4.16 -7.21
CA PRO A 95 -16.23 4.48 -6.07
C PRO A 95 -15.60 3.95 -4.79
N GLU A 96 -15.52 4.82 -3.80
CA GLU A 96 -14.96 4.50 -2.51
C GLU A 96 -15.92 3.62 -1.71
N LYS A 97 -15.54 2.37 -1.47
CA LYS A 97 -16.20 1.46 -0.55
C LYS A 97 -15.90 1.90 0.89
N PRO A 98 -16.88 1.91 1.81
CA PRO A 98 -16.58 2.10 3.23
C PRO A 98 -15.63 1.00 3.74
N ALA A 99 -14.74 1.35 4.66
CA ALA A 99 -13.89 0.35 5.31
C ALA A 99 -14.74 -0.61 6.15
N ASP A 100 -14.39 -1.89 6.13
CA ASP A 100 -15.03 -2.93 6.95
C ASP A 100 -14.47 -2.99 8.38
N PHE A 101 -13.52 -2.12 8.69
CA PHE A 101 -12.90 -1.98 10.00
C PHE A 101 -12.63 -0.51 10.33
N THR A 102 -12.45 -0.22 11.60
CA THR A 102 -12.06 1.11 12.10
C THR A 102 -10.81 1.02 12.95
N PHE A 103 -10.05 2.08 12.97
CA PHE A 103 -8.96 2.26 13.93
C PHE A 103 -9.50 3.12 15.08
N PRO A 104 -9.73 2.53 16.28
CA PRO A 104 -10.12 3.33 17.44
C PRO A 104 -9.08 4.43 17.68
N ASP A 105 -9.55 5.63 17.95
CA ASP A 105 -8.73 6.78 18.33
C ASP A 105 -7.67 7.22 17.29
N ASN A 106 -7.84 6.89 16.00
CA ASN A 106 -6.91 7.33 14.96
C ASN A 106 -7.59 8.05 13.80
N THR A 107 -7.92 9.30 14.01
CA THR A 107 -8.55 10.17 13.02
C THR A 107 -7.71 10.35 11.76
N VAL A 108 -6.38 10.43 11.91
CA VAL A 108 -5.47 10.59 10.76
C VAL A 108 -5.58 9.40 9.80
N LEU A 109 -5.52 8.17 10.32
CA LEU A 109 -5.64 6.96 9.49
C LEU A 109 -7.03 6.85 8.84
N THR A 110 -8.07 7.24 9.55
CA THR A 110 -9.43 7.32 9.00
C THR A 110 -9.50 8.29 7.82
N GLU A 111 -8.90 9.47 7.94
CA GLU A 111 -8.86 10.44 6.85
C GLU A 111 -7.97 9.98 5.69
N VAL A 112 -6.88 9.27 5.96
CA VAL A 112 -6.07 8.64 4.90
C VAL A 112 -6.89 7.61 4.11
N MET A 113 -7.66 6.77 4.80
CA MET A 113 -8.54 5.80 4.12
C MET A 113 -9.64 6.47 3.27
N ARG A 114 -10.04 7.69 3.60
CA ARG A 114 -11.03 8.46 2.83
C ARG A 114 -10.44 9.17 1.61
N LEU A 115 -9.12 9.21 1.47
CA LEU A 115 -8.49 9.78 0.29
C LEU A 115 -8.84 8.96 -0.97
N PRO A 116 -9.03 9.62 -2.13
CA PRO A 116 -9.02 8.91 -3.41
C PRO A 116 -7.78 8.02 -3.55
N VAL A 117 -7.91 6.87 -4.21
CA VAL A 117 -6.84 5.86 -4.32
C VAL A 117 -5.51 6.46 -4.76
N LYS A 118 -5.52 7.33 -5.77
CA LYS A 118 -4.31 7.98 -6.30
C LYS A 118 -3.55 8.83 -5.28
N TYR A 119 -4.23 9.38 -4.29
CA TYR A 119 -3.61 10.15 -3.20
C TYR A 119 -3.27 9.24 -2.04
N ARG A 120 -4.12 8.27 -1.73
CA ARG A 120 -3.91 7.31 -0.66
C ARG A 120 -2.63 6.50 -0.88
N GLU A 121 -2.40 5.99 -2.09
CA GLU A 121 -1.22 5.17 -2.39
C GLU A 121 0.11 5.94 -2.21
N VAL A 122 0.20 7.18 -2.63
CA VAL A 122 1.43 7.98 -2.42
C VAL A 122 1.66 8.32 -0.95
N VAL A 123 0.60 8.60 -0.20
CA VAL A 123 0.67 8.86 1.25
C VAL A 123 1.12 7.61 2.00
N LEU A 124 0.55 6.46 1.71
CA LEU A 124 0.91 5.21 2.36
C LEU A 124 2.36 4.82 2.09
N LEU A 125 2.81 4.90 0.85
CA LEU A 125 4.20 4.58 0.51
C LEU A 125 5.19 5.59 1.12
N ARG A 126 4.88 6.87 1.07
CA ARG A 126 5.80 7.92 1.53
C ARG A 126 5.85 8.02 3.04
N TYR A 127 4.71 8.10 3.71
CA TYR A 127 4.65 8.40 5.13
C TYR A 127 4.47 7.17 6.02
N TYR A 128 3.74 6.17 5.56
CA TYR A 128 3.54 4.95 6.35
C TYR A 128 4.71 3.97 6.17
N GLU A 129 5.11 3.70 4.95
CA GLU A 129 6.22 2.79 4.65
C GLU A 129 7.59 3.49 4.61
N GLY A 130 7.63 4.81 4.56
CA GLY A 130 8.86 5.59 4.63
C GLY A 130 9.72 5.57 3.36
N LEU A 131 9.12 5.29 2.19
CA LEU A 131 9.84 5.29 0.94
C LEU A 131 10.26 6.71 0.56
N LYS A 132 11.43 6.82 -0.09
CA LYS A 132 11.87 8.08 -0.70
C LYS A 132 11.02 8.41 -1.92
N LEU A 133 10.93 9.69 -2.29
CA LEU A 133 10.14 10.13 -3.46
C LEU A 133 10.44 9.33 -4.73
N LYS A 134 11.71 9.09 -5.02
CA LYS A 134 12.14 8.30 -6.18
C LYS A 134 11.67 6.84 -6.10
N GLU A 135 11.66 6.27 -4.91
CA GLU A 135 11.20 4.90 -4.67
C GLU A 135 9.67 4.81 -4.85
N VAL A 136 8.93 5.81 -4.38
CA VAL A 136 7.48 5.90 -4.61
C VAL A 136 7.18 6.02 -6.10
N ALA A 137 7.89 6.90 -6.81
CA ALA A 137 7.74 7.09 -8.25
C ALA A 137 8.02 5.78 -9.01
N SER A 138 9.10 5.09 -8.67
CA SER A 138 9.45 3.80 -9.26
C SER A 138 8.40 2.74 -8.96
N ALA A 139 7.94 2.62 -7.72
CA ALA A 139 6.93 1.64 -7.30
C ALA A 139 5.61 1.81 -8.04
N LEU A 140 5.16 3.05 -8.24
CA LEU A 140 3.89 3.39 -8.88
C LEU A 140 4.02 3.65 -10.39
N ARG A 141 5.22 3.59 -10.95
CA ARG A 141 5.52 3.92 -12.35
C ARG A 141 5.04 5.32 -12.73
N LEU A 142 5.33 6.28 -11.86
CA LEU A 142 5.03 7.70 -12.04
C LEU A 142 6.32 8.50 -12.14
N SER A 143 6.23 9.72 -12.70
CA SER A 143 7.33 10.68 -12.61
C SER A 143 7.43 11.25 -11.19
N ASP A 144 8.62 11.72 -10.81
CA ASP A 144 8.85 12.39 -9.52
C ASP A 144 7.93 13.60 -9.34
N GLY A 145 7.75 14.39 -10.40
CA GLY A 145 6.85 15.54 -10.41
C GLY A 145 5.40 15.17 -10.14
N LYS A 146 4.93 14.04 -10.71
CA LYS A 146 3.57 13.54 -10.49
C LYS A 146 3.37 13.05 -9.07
N VAL A 147 4.36 12.39 -8.49
CA VAL A 147 4.33 11.98 -7.07
C VAL A 147 4.25 13.20 -6.16
N ARG A 148 5.09 14.22 -6.38
CA ARG A 148 5.06 15.46 -5.61
C ARG A 148 3.72 16.17 -5.70
N LEU A 149 3.15 16.27 -6.89
CA LEU A 149 1.84 16.87 -7.11
C LEU A 149 0.75 16.13 -6.33
N ARG A 150 0.74 14.80 -6.39
CA ARG A 150 -0.23 13.97 -5.65
C ARG A 150 -0.04 14.10 -4.14
N LEU A 151 1.18 14.10 -3.63
CA LEU A 151 1.46 14.31 -2.21
C LEU A 151 1.00 15.70 -1.74
N ASN A 152 1.26 16.74 -2.50
CA ASN A 152 0.83 18.10 -2.16
C ASN A 152 -0.70 18.20 -2.09
N LYS A 153 -1.40 17.61 -3.04
CA LYS A 153 -2.87 17.57 -3.04
C LYS A 153 -3.42 16.74 -1.88
N ALA A 154 -2.83 15.58 -1.63
CA ALA A 154 -3.21 14.73 -0.50
C ALA A 154 -3.04 15.45 0.83
N ASN A 155 -1.89 16.08 1.04
CA ASN A 155 -1.60 16.87 2.24
C ASN A 155 -2.56 18.05 2.41
N GLY A 156 -2.95 18.69 1.33
CA GLY A 156 -3.97 19.75 1.34
C GLY A 156 -5.31 19.25 1.83
N ILE A 157 -5.79 18.13 1.29
CA ILE A 157 -7.06 17.51 1.70
C ILE A 157 -7.01 17.09 3.18
N LEU A 158 -5.97 16.42 3.60
CA LEU A 158 -5.79 15.97 4.99
C LEU A 158 -5.74 17.15 5.96
N ARG A 159 -5.03 18.21 5.59
CA ARG A 159 -4.91 19.42 6.43
C ARG A 159 -6.27 20.08 6.64
N GLU A 160 -7.07 20.22 5.61
CA GLU A 160 -8.42 20.80 5.73
C GLU A 160 -9.34 19.94 6.62
N ARG A 161 -9.38 18.64 6.38
CA ARG A 161 -10.22 17.72 7.16
C ARG A 161 -9.81 17.63 8.63
N LEU A 162 -8.52 17.64 8.91
CA LEU A 162 -8.00 17.58 10.28
C LEU A 162 -8.19 18.89 11.04
N LYS A 163 -8.24 20.03 10.35
CA LYS A 163 -8.61 21.32 10.98
C LYS A 163 -10.06 21.33 11.43
N GLU A 164 -10.98 20.89 10.60
CA GLU A 164 -12.40 20.78 10.96
C GLU A 164 -12.57 19.94 12.21
N TRP A 165 -11.86 18.82 12.31
CA TRP A 165 -11.91 17.96 13.48
C TRP A 165 -11.38 18.62 14.77
N SER A 166 -10.29 19.39 14.68
CA SER A 166 -9.73 20.10 15.86
C SER A 166 -10.67 21.20 16.41
N TYR A 167 -11.49 21.79 15.55
CA TYR A 167 -12.49 22.76 16.01
C TYR A 167 -13.68 22.10 16.72
N ASP A 168 -14.03 20.88 16.36
CA ASP A 168 -15.13 20.14 17.01
C ASP A 168 -14.74 19.63 18.40
N GLU A 169 -13.45 19.34 18.66
CA GLU A 169 -12.97 18.96 19.99
C GLU A 169 -12.85 20.14 20.97
N GLU A 170 -12.66 21.36 20.47
CA GLU A 170 -12.57 22.58 21.29
C GLU A 170 -13.95 23.19 21.59
N SER A 171 -15.01 22.64 21.04
CA SER A 171 -16.39 23.08 21.26
C SER A 171 -17.10 22.22 22.28
#